data_3ce3fb92d1967ff127f42dfbbb5cedc3
#
_entry.id   3ce3fb92d1967ff127f42dfbbb5cedc3
#
_cell.length_a   1.000
_cell.length_b   1.000
_cell.length_c   1.000
_cell.angle_alpha   90.00
_cell.angle_beta   90.00
_cell.angle_gamma   90.00
#
_symmetry.space_group_name_H-M   'P 1'
#
loop_
_entity.id
_entity.type
_entity.pdbx_description
1 polymer ?
#
loop_
_entity_poly.entity_id
_entity_poly.type
_entity_poly.pdbx_seq_one_letter_code
_entity_poly.pdbx_strand_id
1 'polypeptide(L)'
;FAGAYGEAQAAYFAAEKRPAGEELVADAPETAFNEFVQITTEIGIIGLLLFLTIIIGASQAARHSNNKAATGVLGSLAAFLVFACFSYPFNVLPLLVLFTLLLAQCIPAQPGSRWLSGIFYALLFLPVYFLATGQQEQEQTYKRWQSEQIYFNMQIFERTVDNYKKLYPLLKDQPAFLFEYGQCLSRTGQPETSNLILEEASQLSADPMIRNIMGKNYQTMKQYTQAESAFLKASRMVPNRLYPLYLLAQMYNESGQIDKAISTARLLLEKAPKVPSS
;
A
#
# COMPACT_ATOMS: atom_id res chain seq x y z
N PHE A 1 1.17 5.07 -3.13
CA PHE A 1 -0.23 5.50 -2.86
C PHE A 1 -0.59 5.36 -1.39
N ALA A 2 -0.59 4.15 -0.81
CA ALA A 2 -1.18 3.86 0.50
C ALA A 2 -0.67 4.77 1.64
N GLY A 3 0.65 4.94 1.80
CA GLY A 3 1.21 5.79 2.85
C GLY A 3 0.77 7.24 2.73
N ALA A 4 0.82 7.83 1.53
CA ALA A 4 0.37 9.19 1.28
C ALA A 4 -1.14 9.36 1.52
N TYR A 5 -1.95 8.35 1.17
CA TYR A 5 -3.38 8.34 1.43
C TYR A 5 -3.67 8.37 2.94
N GLY A 6 -3.02 7.53 3.73
CA GLY A 6 -3.20 7.51 5.19
C GLY A 6 -2.88 8.85 5.86
N GLU A 7 -1.82 9.52 5.41
CA GLU A 7 -1.46 10.86 5.88
C GLU A 7 -2.50 11.92 5.48
N ALA A 8 -2.94 11.91 4.22
CA ALA A 8 -3.97 12.84 3.73
C ALA A 8 -5.31 12.61 4.44
N GLN A 9 -5.72 11.36 4.66
CA GLN A 9 -6.93 11.02 5.39
C GLN A 9 -6.85 11.47 6.85
N ALA A 10 -5.70 11.28 7.52
CA ALA A 10 -5.51 11.78 8.88
C ALA A 10 -5.59 13.32 8.97
N ALA A 11 -5.04 14.04 7.98
CA ALA A 11 -5.14 15.49 7.89
C ALA A 11 -6.58 15.93 7.62
N TYR A 12 -7.29 15.25 6.72
CA TYR A 12 -8.70 15.50 6.44
C TYR A 12 -9.54 15.33 7.69
N PHE A 13 -9.37 14.24 8.42
CA PHE A 13 -10.08 13.99 9.66
C PHE A 13 -9.58 14.79 10.88
N ALA A 14 -8.56 15.58 10.76
CA ALA A 14 -8.16 16.57 11.77
C ALA A 14 -8.95 17.88 11.67
N ALA A 15 -9.60 18.20 10.52
CA ALA A 15 -10.37 19.40 10.33
C ALA A 15 -11.73 19.36 11.07
N GLU A 16 -12.23 20.52 11.55
CA GLU A 16 -13.39 20.58 12.45
C GLU A 16 -14.78 20.41 11.78
N LYS A 17 -14.91 20.65 10.46
CA LYS A 17 -16.21 20.59 9.75
C LYS A 17 -16.21 19.48 8.71
N ARG A 18 -17.07 18.46 8.88
CA ARG A 18 -17.21 17.31 7.99
C ARG A 18 -18.64 16.90 7.79
N PRO A 19 -19.00 16.31 6.63
CA PRO A 19 -20.27 15.67 6.43
C PRO A 19 -20.47 14.50 7.39
N ALA A 20 -21.68 14.33 7.90
CA ALA A 20 -22.03 13.23 8.76
C ALA A 20 -21.92 11.89 8.00
N GLY A 21 -21.31 10.89 8.61
CA GLY A 21 -21.22 9.53 8.08
C GLY A 21 -19.93 9.20 7.30
N GLU A 22 -19.11 10.18 6.92
CA GLU A 22 -17.83 9.90 6.24
C GLU A 22 -16.87 9.07 7.09
N GLU A 23 -16.91 9.26 8.41
CA GLU A 23 -16.10 8.46 9.33
C GLU A 23 -16.40 6.96 9.25
N LEU A 24 -17.63 6.57 8.91
CA LEU A 24 -18.05 5.18 8.84
C LEU A 24 -17.49 4.46 7.61
N VAL A 25 -17.25 5.19 6.53
CA VAL A 25 -16.72 4.62 5.27
C VAL A 25 -15.19 4.73 5.16
N ALA A 26 -14.57 5.49 6.06
CA ALA A 26 -13.12 5.62 6.08
C ALA A 26 -12.44 4.26 6.31
N ASP A 27 -11.44 3.96 5.51
CA ASP A 27 -10.64 2.73 5.62
C ASP A 27 -9.18 3.00 5.21
N ALA A 28 -8.34 1.99 5.29
CA ALA A 28 -6.93 2.02 4.90
C ALA A 28 -6.70 1.24 3.59
N PRO A 29 -7.03 1.82 2.42
CA PRO A 29 -6.88 1.14 1.14
C PRO A 29 -5.40 1.03 0.75
N GLU A 30 -5.02 -0.12 0.22
CA GLU A 30 -3.69 -0.37 -0.34
C GLU A 30 -3.56 0.17 -1.78
N THR A 31 -4.69 0.28 -2.49
CA THR A 31 -4.77 0.74 -3.88
C THR A 31 -5.84 1.80 -4.07
N ALA A 32 -5.67 2.64 -5.10
CA ALA A 32 -6.57 3.78 -5.37
C ALA A 32 -7.93 3.39 -5.96
N PHE A 33 -8.20 2.13 -6.30
CA PHE A 33 -9.39 1.71 -7.06
C PHE A 33 -9.63 2.54 -8.35
N ASN A 34 -8.57 3.15 -8.88
CA ASN A 34 -8.53 3.91 -10.12
C ASN A 34 -7.08 3.95 -10.60
N GLU A 35 -6.79 3.28 -11.72
CA GLU A 35 -5.43 3.16 -12.24
C GLU A 35 -4.79 4.49 -12.62
N PHE A 36 -5.56 5.45 -13.09
CA PHE A 36 -5.02 6.76 -13.46
C PHE A 36 -4.56 7.54 -12.22
N VAL A 37 -5.31 7.44 -11.12
CA VAL A 37 -4.91 8.00 -9.82
C VAL A 37 -3.69 7.24 -9.28
N GLN A 38 -3.70 5.90 -9.36
CA GLN A 38 -2.58 5.05 -8.92
C GLN A 38 -1.28 5.43 -9.64
N ILE A 39 -1.30 5.46 -10.99
CA ILE A 39 -0.15 5.85 -11.83
C ILE A 39 0.33 7.26 -11.46
N THR A 40 -0.61 8.20 -11.28
CA THR A 40 -0.26 9.59 -10.95
C THR A 40 0.44 9.71 -9.59
N THR A 41 -0.01 8.96 -8.60
CA THR A 41 0.55 9.00 -7.24
C THR A 41 1.88 8.23 -7.11
N GLU A 42 2.10 7.19 -7.91
CA GLU A 42 3.31 6.35 -7.84
C GLU A 42 4.41 6.79 -8.80
N ILE A 43 4.05 7.18 -10.03
CA ILE A 43 5.00 7.51 -11.10
C ILE A 43 4.98 9.02 -11.42
N GLY A 44 4.03 9.75 -10.86
CA GLY A 44 3.85 11.18 -11.10
C GLY A 44 3.11 11.49 -12.40
N ILE A 45 2.89 12.79 -12.63
CA ILE A 45 2.17 13.30 -13.82
C ILE A 45 2.87 12.92 -15.14
N ILE A 46 4.20 12.83 -15.14
CA ILE A 46 4.97 12.43 -16.33
C ILE A 46 4.65 10.99 -16.71
N GLY A 47 4.58 10.08 -15.71
CA GLY A 47 4.19 8.69 -15.93
C GLY A 47 2.77 8.57 -16.50
N LEU A 48 1.82 9.35 -15.99
CA LEU A 48 0.46 9.41 -16.54
C LEU A 48 0.45 9.88 -18.00
N LEU A 49 1.19 10.95 -18.32
CA LEU A 49 1.26 11.47 -19.69
C LEU A 49 1.88 10.46 -20.67
N LEU A 50 2.93 9.74 -20.25
CA LEU A 50 3.53 8.65 -21.06
C LEU A 50 2.52 7.51 -21.25
N PHE A 51 1.81 7.10 -20.21
CA PHE A 51 0.78 6.07 -20.29
C PHE A 51 -0.35 6.45 -21.27
N LEU A 52 -0.87 7.69 -21.17
CA LEU A 52 -1.88 8.20 -22.10
C LEU A 52 -1.34 8.29 -23.54
N THR A 53 -0.10 8.68 -23.72
CA THR A 53 0.54 8.72 -25.06
C THR A 53 0.59 7.33 -25.71
N ILE A 54 0.91 6.28 -24.92
CA ILE A 54 0.90 4.89 -25.40
C ILE A 54 -0.49 4.48 -25.85
N ILE A 55 -1.53 4.76 -25.03
CA ILE A 55 -2.92 4.42 -25.36
C ILE A 55 -3.40 5.16 -26.60
N ILE A 56 -3.12 6.45 -26.71
CA ILE A 56 -3.53 7.27 -27.86
C ILE A 56 -2.82 6.76 -29.12
N GLY A 57 -1.50 6.53 -29.05
CA GLY A 57 -0.71 6.02 -30.18
C GLY A 57 -1.20 4.65 -30.67
N ALA A 58 -1.46 3.72 -29.75
CA ALA A 58 -2.02 2.40 -30.07
C ALA A 58 -3.41 2.53 -30.73
N SER A 59 -4.27 3.39 -30.16
CA SER A 59 -5.61 3.63 -30.69
C SER A 59 -5.59 4.26 -32.10
N GLN A 60 -4.68 5.18 -32.35
CA GLN A 60 -4.48 5.77 -33.69
C GLN A 60 -3.95 4.74 -34.68
N ALA A 61 -2.97 3.91 -34.29
CA ALA A 61 -2.45 2.86 -35.13
C ALA A 61 -3.53 1.85 -35.54
N ALA A 62 -4.39 1.45 -34.59
CA ALA A 62 -5.53 0.56 -34.85
C ALA A 62 -6.56 1.20 -35.82
N ARG A 63 -6.88 2.49 -35.65
CA ARG A 63 -7.83 3.21 -36.54
C ARG A 63 -7.33 3.32 -37.98
N HIS A 64 -6.03 3.44 -38.20
CA HIS A 64 -5.43 3.49 -39.53
C HIS A 64 -5.18 2.11 -40.14
N SER A 65 -5.40 1.06 -39.36
CA SER A 65 -5.28 -0.31 -39.85
C SER A 65 -6.50 -0.71 -40.67
N ASN A 66 -6.29 -1.31 -41.85
CA ASN A 66 -7.36 -1.89 -42.67
C ASN A 66 -7.90 -3.23 -42.12
N ASN A 67 -7.58 -3.56 -40.86
CA ASN A 67 -8.01 -4.79 -40.21
C ASN A 67 -9.45 -4.67 -39.72
N LYS A 68 -10.33 -5.55 -40.21
CA LYS A 68 -11.76 -5.63 -39.79
C LYS A 68 -11.90 -5.87 -38.27
N ALA A 69 -10.91 -6.50 -37.62
CA ALA A 69 -10.89 -6.71 -36.17
C ALA A 69 -10.55 -5.44 -35.36
N ALA A 70 -10.01 -4.39 -36.00
CA ALA A 70 -9.57 -3.18 -35.31
C ALA A 70 -10.67 -2.51 -34.48
N THR A 71 -11.92 -2.49 -34.98
CA THR A 71 -13.06 -1.94 -34.23
C THR A 71 -13.33 -2.73 -32.95
N GLY A 72 -13.27 -4.06 -33.00
CA GLY A 72 -13.44 -4.92 -31.84
C GLY A 72 -12.34 -4.73 -30.81
N VAL A 73 -11.08 -4.62 -31.26
CA VAL A 73 -9.92 -4.38 -30.38
C VAL A 73 -10.03 -3.00 -29.70
N LEU A 74 -10.42 -1.96 -30.43
CA LEU A 74 -10.63 -0.62 -29.87
C LEU A 74 -11.77 -0.61 -28.86
N GLY A 75 -12.89 -1.33 -29.13
CA GLY A 75 -13.98 -1.51 -28.19
C GLY A 75 -13.53 -2.21 -26.91
N SER A 76 -12.74 -3.27 -27.02
CA SER A 76 -12.18 -4.01 -25.89
C SER A 76 -11.20 -3.15 -25.07
N LEU A 77 -10.35 -2.37 -25.73
CA LEU A 77 -9.43 -1.45 -25.07
C LEU A 77 -10.21 -0.34 -24.31
N ALA A 78 -11.24 0.23 -24.95
CA ALA A 78 -12.09 1.23 -24.30
C ALA A 78 -12.81 0.66 -23.06
N ALA A 79 -13.38 -0.54 -23.18
CA ALA A 79 -14.00 -1.22 -22.04
C ALA A 79 -13.00 -1.49 -20.89
N PHE A 80 -11.79 -1.92 -21.22
CA PHE A 80 -10.73 -2.10 -20.24
C PHE A 80 -10.34 -0.80 -19.53
N LEU A 81 -10.22 0.31 -20.25
CA LEU A 81 -9.91 1.61 -19.71
C LEU A 81 -11.04 2.16 -18.80
N VAL A 82 -12.31 1.92 -19.18
CA VAL A 82 -13.46 2.23 -18.31
C VAL A 82 -13.37 1.41 -17.02
N PHE A 83 -13.08 0.12 -17.12
CA PHE A 83 -12.87 -0.73 -15.94
C PHE A 83 -11.72 -0.21 -15.05
N ALA A 84 -10.63 0.24 -15.66
CA ALA A 84 -9.48 0.83 -14.96
C ALA A 84 -9.80 2.15 -14.21
N CYS A 85 -10.88 2.86 -14.57
CA CYS A 85 -11.36 4.02 -13.82
C CYS A 85 -11.99 3.68 -12.46
N PHE A 86 -12.42 2.42 -12.25
CA PHE A 86 -13.16 1.98 -11.07
C PHE A 86 -12.55 0.77 -10.38
N SER A 87 -11.35 0.35 -10.79
CA SER A 87 -10.67 -0.84 -10.29
C SER A 87 -9.15 -0.71 -10.44
N TYR A 88 -8.43 -1.77 -10.10
CA TYR A 88 -6.97 -1.87 -10.13
C TYR A 88 -6.49 -3.06 -11.01
N PRO A 89 -6.85 -3.08 -12.31
CA PRO A 89 -6.55 -4.22 -13.19
C PRO A 89 -5.05 -4.47 -13.40
N PHE A 90 -4.18 -3.49 -13.23
CA PHE A 90 -2.73 -3.67 -13.40
C PHE A 90 -2.08 -4.40 -12.22
N ASN A 91 -2.73 -4.47 -11.07
CA ASN A 91 -2.30 -5.29 -9.93
C ASN A 91 -2.71 -6.76 -10.08
N VAL A 92 -3.49 -7.10 -11.11
CA VAL A 92 -3.96 -8.46 -11.40
C VAL A 92 -3.27 -8.97 -12.65
N LEU A 93 -2.27 -9.86 -12.49
CA LEU A 93 -1.41 -10.33 -13.58
C LEU A 93 -2.16 -10.79 -14.84
N PRO A 94 -3.23 -11.59 -14.79
CA PRO A 94 -4.01 -11.96 -15.99
C PRO A 94 -4.59 -10.75 -16.73
N LEU A 95 -5.04 -9.72 -16.02
CA LEU A 95 -5.59 -8.50 -16.61
C LEU A 95 -4.50 -7.62 -17.23
N LEU A 96 -3.32 -7.56 -16.61
CA LEU A 96 -2.17 -6.88 -17.18
C LEU A 96 -1.71 -7.56 -18.49
N VAL A 97 -1.69 -8.90 -18.53
CA VAL A 97 -1.40 -9.66 -19.75
C VAL A 97 -2.46 -9.39 -20.82
N LEU A 98 -3.74 -9.39 -20.46
CA LEU A 98 -4.83 -9.05 -21.39
C LEU A 98 -4.65 -7.65 -21.97
N PHE A 99 -4.34 -6.66 -21.13
CA PHE A 99 -4.10 -5.28 -21.58
C PHE A 99 -2.93 -5.18 -22.56
N THR A 100 -1.81 -5.85 -22.27
CA THR A 100 -0.64 -5.87 -23.18
C THR A 100 -0.97 -6.53 -24.51
N LEU A 101 -1.77 -7.61 -24.52
CA LEU A 101 -2.24 -8.25 -25.74
C LEU A 101 -3.17 -7.34 -26.54
N LEU A 102 -4.07 -6.60 -25.90
CA LEU A 102 -4.93 -5.62 -26.56
C LEU A 102 -4.10 -4.51 -27.22
N LEU A 103 -3.10 -3.97 -26.53
CA LEU A 103 -2.19 -2.99 -27.10
C LEU A 103 -1.40 -3.55 -28.27
N ALA A 104 -0.89 -4.78 -28.18
CA ALA A 104 -0.16 -5.44 -29.25
C ALA A 104 -1.02 -5.62 -30.51
N GLN A 105 -2.31 -5.94 -30.35
CA GLN A 105 -3.24 -6.07 -31.48
C GLN A 105 -3.59 -4.73 -32.15
N CYS A 106 -3.42 -3.60 -31.46
CA CYS A 106 -3.58 -2.28 -32.04
C CYS A 106 -2.48 -1.93 -33.07
N ILE A 107 -1.29 -2.56 -32.98
CA ILE A 107 -0.17 -2.27 -33.84
C ILE A 107 -0.27 -3.08 -35.13
N PRO A 108 -0.35 -2.44 -36.30
CA PRO A 108 -0.42 -3.17 -37.57
C PRO A 108 0.90 -3.93 -37.81
N ALA A 109 0.77 -5.20 -38.25
CA ALA A 109 1.91 -5.98 -38.68
C ALA A 109 2.53 -5.33 -39.93
N GLN A 110 3.66 -4.64 -39.75
CA GLN A 110 4.44 -4.11 -40.87
C GLN A 110 5.57 -5.10 -41.22
N PRO A 111 5.88 -5.30 -42.48
CA PRO A 111 7.08 -6.04 -42.87
C PRO A 111 8.31 -5.22 -42.49
N GLY A 112 8.73 -5.37 -41.24
CA GLY A 112 9.90 -4.70 -40.71
C GLY A 112 11.20 -5.36 -41.20
N SER A 113 12.28 -4.63 -41.20
CA SER A 113 13.63 -5.19 -41.38
C SER A 113 13.85 -6.29 -40.31
N ARG A 114 14.23 -7.50 -40.72
CA ARG A 114 14.54 -8.63 -39.84
C ARG A 114 15.54 -8.25 -38.72
N TRP A 115 16.42 -7.31 -39.02
CA TRP A 115 17.43 -6.84 -38.08
C TRP A 115 16.81 -5.97 -36.96
N LEU A 116 15.92 -5.04 -37.32
CA LEU A 116 15.20 -4.20 -36.33
C LEU A 116 14.27 -5.05 -35.44
N SER A 117 13.62 -6.08 -36.01
CA SER A 117 12.83 -7.04 -35.22
C SER A 117 13.71 -7.82 -34.24
N GLY A 118 14.91 -8.24 -34.66
CA GLY A 118 15.87 -8.91 -33.79
C GLY A 118 16.31 -8.04 -32.59
N ILE A 119 16.61 -6.77 -32.82
CA ILE A 119 16.94 -5.80 -31.75
C ILE A 119 15.75 -5.62 -30.81
N PHE A 120 14.54 -5.48 -31.35
CA PHE A 120 13.33 -5.31 -30.55
C PHE A 120 13.07 -6.53 -29.64
N TYR A 121 13.19 -7.74 -30.18
CA TYR A 121 13.07 -8.96 -29.38
C TYR A 121 14.19 -9.07 -28.34
N ALA A 122 15.43 -8.71 -28.66
CA ALA A 122 16.52 -8.71 -27.69
C ALA A 122 16.27 -7.72 -26.56
N LEU A 123 15.78 -6.50 -26.85
CA LEU A 123 15.42 -5.50 -25.86
C LEU A 123 14.24 -5.93 -24.99
N LEU A 124 13.35 -6.77 -25.50
CA LEU A 124 12.19 -7.29 -24.77
C LEU A 124 12.55 -8.51 -23.92
N PHE A 125 13.35 -9.43 -24.44
CA PHE A 125 13.72 -10.67 -23.74
C PHE A 125 14.84 -10.49 -22.72
N LEU A 126 15.72 -9.51 -22.91
CA LEU A 126 16.84 -9.28 -21.99
C LEU A 126 16.37 -8.86 -20.59
N PRO A 127 15.44 -7.89 -20.42
CA PRO A 127 14.85 -7.60 -19.12
C PRO A 127 14.09 -8.79 -18.53
N VAL A 128 13.34 -9.54 -19.34
CA VAL A 128 12.62 -10.75 -18.87
C VAL A 128 13.59 -11.81 -18.36
N TYR A 129 14.71 -12.01 -19.04
CA TYR A 129 15.75 -12.94 -18.60
C TYR A 129 16.38 -12.49 -17.26
N PHE A 130 16.72 -11.19 -17.12
CA PHE A 130 17.24 -10.66 -15.86
C PHE A 130 16.21 -10.75 -14.73
N LEU A 131 14.94 -10.46 -14.99
CA LEU A 131 13.87 -10.65 -14.01
C LEU A 131 13.72 -12.12 -13.61
N ALA A 132 13.75 -13.04 -14.57
CA ALA A 132 13.63 -14.48 -14.31
C ALA A 132 14.80 -15.04 -13.51
N THR A 133 16.04 -14.57 -13.76
CA THR A 133 17.22 -15.01 -13.00
C THR A 133 17.32 -14.41 -11.61
N GLY A 134 16.82 -13.17 -11.40
CA GLY A 134 16.73 -12.51 -10.10
C GLY A 134 15.65 -13.09 -9.18
N GLN A 135 14.65 -13.77 -9.72
CA GLN A 135 13.53 -14.32 -8.94
C GLN A 135 13.92 -15.42 -7.96
N GLN A 136 14.99 -16.21 -8.22
CA GLN A 136 15.38 -17.30 -7.33
C GLN A 136 15.80 -16.82 -5.93
N GLU A 137 16.55 -15.74 -5.84
CA GLU A 137 16.95 -15.16 -4.56
C GLU A 137 15.76 -14.54 -3.83
N GLN A 138 14.91 -13.84 -4.57
CA GLN A 138 13.68 -13.28 -4.02
C GLN A 138 12.74 -14.37 -3.52
N GLU A 139 12.52 -15.44 -4.30
CA GLU A 139 11.67 -16.56 -3.90
C GLU A 139 12.17 -17.22 -2.61
N GLN A 140 13.48 -17.45 -2.49
CA GLN A 140 14.07 -17.98 -1.26
C GLN A 140 13.89 -17.02 -0.08
N THR A 141 14.03 -15.73 -0.30
CA THR A 141 13.82 -14.71 0.72
C THR A 141 12.37 -14.70 1.21
N TYR A 142 11.40 -14.74 0.30
CA TYR A 142 9.98 -14.83 0.65
C TYR A 142 9.65 -16.14 1.38
N LYS A 143 10.19 -17.27 0.97
CA LYS A 143 10.02 -18.56 1.67
C LYS A 143 10.58 -18.52 3.10
N ARG A 144 11.74 -17.87 3.29
CA ARG A 144 12.30 -17.67 4.63
C ARG A 144 11.39 -16.77 5.47
N TRP A 145 10.91 -15.68 4.91
CA TRP A 145 9.95 -14.81 5.60
C TRP A 145 8.70 -15.58 6.00
N GLN A 146 8.06 -16.30 5.08
CA GLN A 146 6.90 -17.14 5.38
C GLN A 146 7.16 -18.16 6.49
N SER A 147 8.34 -18.77 6.52
CA SER A 147 8.69 -19.70 7.60
C SER A 147 8.83 -18.99 8.95
N GLU A 148 9.34 -17.77 8.98
CA GLU A 148 9.45 -16.97 10.21
C GLU A 148 8.11 -16.37 10.66
N GLN A 149 7.17 -16.12 9.75
CA GLN A 149 5.81 -15.71 10.10
C GLN A 149 5.09 -16.71 11.01
N ILE A 150 5.42 -18.00 10.93
CA ILE A 150 4.89 -19.02 11.84
C ILE A 150 5.29 -18.69 13.29
N TYR A 151 6.58 -18.37 13.52
CA TYR A 151 7.08 -18.00 14.84
C TYR A 151 6.58 -16.65 15.30
N PHE A 152 6.43 -15.68 14.38
CA PHE A 152 5.79 -14.40 14.65
C PHE A 152 4.35 -14.59 15.14
N ASN A 153 3.56 -15.42 14.47
CA ASN A 153 2.18 -15.73 14.85
C ASN A 153 2.09 -16.50 16.18
N MET A 154 3.11 -17.29 16.49
CA MET A 154 3.26 -17.95 17.81
C MET A 154 3.81 -17.00 18.89
N GLN A 155 4.05 -15.74 18.57
CA GLN A 155 4.61 -14.70 19.46
C GLN A 155 6.02 -15.03 20.01
N ILE A 156 6.82 -15.80 19.27
CA ILE A 156 8.22 -16.14 19.62
C ILE A 156 9.14 -15.05 19.03
N PHE A 157 9.01 -13.84 19.59
CA PHE A 157 9.60 -12.62 19.00
C PHE A 157 11.12 -12.57 19.09
N GLU A 158 11.76 -13.10 20.15
CA GLU A 158 13.22 -13.11 20.34
C GLU A 158 13.93 -13.85 19.20
N ARG A 159 13.37 -14.98 18.77
CA ARG A 159 13.90 -15.73 17.63
C ARG A 159 13.65 -15.00 16.31
N THR A 160 12.43 -14.49 16.16
CA THR A 160 11.98 -13.86 14.91
C THR A 160 12.77 -12.59 14.61
N VAL A 161 13.10 -11.78 15.61
CA VAL A 161 13.79 -10.49 15.43
C VAL A 161 15.18 -10.67 14.81
N ASP A 162 15.94 -11.70 15.21
CA ASP A 162 17.28 -11.97 14.67
C ASP A 162 17.25 -12.38 13.20
N ASN A 163 16.24 -13.16 12.81
CA ASN A 163 16.06 -13.59 11.43
C ASN A 163 15.50 -12.47 10.56
N TYR A 164 14.56 -11.66 11.07
CA TYR A 164 14.05 -10.49 10.36
C TYR A 164 15.14 -9.44 10.13
N LYS A 165 16.06 -9.27 11.06
CA LYS A 165 17.22 -8.39 10.87
C LYS A 165 18.06 -8.80 9.64
N LYS A 166 18.22 -10.12 9.38
CA LYS A 166 18.94 -10.63 8.21
C LYS A 166 18.16 -10.46 6.91
N LEU A 167 16.82 -10.51 6.99
CA LEU A 167 15.92 -10.35 5.83
C LEU A 167 15.66 -8.89 5.48
N TYR A 168 15.83 -7.96 6.42
CA TYR A 168 15.50 -6.55 6.27
C TYR A 168 16.12 -5.89 5.01
N PRO A 169 17.41 -6.08 4.65
CA PRO A 169 17.97 -5.45 3.45
C PRO A 169 17.27 -5.86 2.15
N LEU A 170 16.66 -7.05 2.14
CA LEU A 170 16.02 -7.64 0.95
C LEU A 170 14.50 -7.37 0.91
N LEU A 171 13.88 -7.05 2.05
CA LEU A 171 12.42 -6.89 2.20
C LEU A 171 12.02 -5.51 2.70
N LYS A 172 12.93 -4.53 2.71
CA LYS A 172 12.63 -3.16 3.19
C LYS A 172 11.54 -2.43 2.41
N ASP A 173 11.23 -2.89 1.19
CA ASP A 173 10.15 -2.32 0.36
C ASP A 173 8.81 -3.05 0.56
N GLN A 174 8.73 -4.00 1.51
CA GLN A 174 7.52 -4.75 1.82
C GLN A 174 6.88 -4.22 3.11
N PRO A 175 5.76 -3.48 3.04
CA PRO A 175 5.16 -2.86 4.23
C PRO A 175 4.73 -3.87 5.29
N ALA A 176 4.21 -5.04 4.88
CA ALA A 176 3.83 -6.10 5.81
C ALA A 176 5.04 -6.66 6.59
N PHE A 177 6.19 -6.86 5.91
CA PHE A 177 7.42 -7.28 6.56
C PHE A 177 7.93 -6.23 7.57
N LEU A 178 7.96 -4.97 7.17
CA LEU A 178 8.40 -3.86 8.04
C LEU A 178 7.50 -3.74 9.28
N PHE A 179 6.18 -3.90 9.11
CA PHE A 179 5.23 -3.94 10.22
C PHE A 179 5.53 -5.06 11.20
N GLU A 180 5.70 -6.29 10.72
CA GLU A 180 6.01 -7.46 11.55
C GLU A 180 7.37 -7.28 12.25
N TYR A 181 8.40 -6.80 11.54
CA TYR A 181 9.72 -6.57 12.11
C TYR A 181 9.69 -5.48 13.18
N GLY A 182 9.02 -4.34 12.91
CA GLY A 182 8.81 -3.29 13.89
C GLY A 182 8.08 -3.80 15.13
N GLN A 183 7.06 -4.64 14.95
CA GLN A 183 6.35 -5.26 16.08
C GLN A 183 7.25 -6.21 16.89
N CYS A 184 8.09 -7.03 16.23
CA CYS A 184 9.06 -7.87 16.93
C CYS A 184 10.02 -7.04 17.79
N LEU A 185 10.59 -5.98 17.22
CA LEU A 185 11.48 -5.05 17.93
C LEU A 185 10.80 -4.41 19.14
N SER A 186 9.55 -3.97 18.97
CA SER A 186 8.75 -3.42 20.08
C SER A 186 8.57 -4.43 21.21
N ARG A 187 8.25 -5.68 20.87
CA ARG A 187 8.00 -6.77 21.84
C ARG A 187 9.26 -7.28 22.52
N THR A 188 10.43 -7.13 21.89
CA THR A 188 11.73 -7.51 22.44
C THR A 188 12.45 -6.36 23.17
N GLY A 189 11.75 -5.27 23.49
CA GLY A 189 12.29 -4.19 24.29
C GLY A 189 13.24 -3.24 23.54
N GLN A 190 13.07 -3.10 22.22
CA GLN A 190 13.85 -2.22 21.35
C GLN A 190 12.97 -1.12 20.72
N PRO A 191 12.29 -0.27 21.54
CA PRO A 191 11.26 0.66 21.05
C PRO A 191 11.80 1.73 20.10
N GLU A 192 13.03 2.22 20.28
CA GLU A 192 13.65 3.22 19.40
C GLU A 192 13.86 2.64 17.99
N THR A 193 14.49 1.46 17.91
CA THR A 193 14.73 0.78 16.62
C THR A 193 13.41 0.39 15.95
N SER A 194 12.45 -0.08 16.75
CA SER A 194 11.08 -0.37 16.27
C SER A 194 10.46 0.85 15.59
N ASN A 195 10.54 2.04 16.20
CA ASN A 195 9.98 3.26 15.63
C ASN A 195 10.65 3.68 14.32
N LEU A 196 11.94 3.43 14.15
CA LEU A 196 12.62 3.70 12.87
C LEU A 196 12.06 2.80 11.75
N ILE A 197 11.94 1.49 12.00
CA ILE A 197 11.37 0.54 11.03
C ILE A 197 9.89 0.82 10.76
N LEU A 198 9.12 1.17 11.78
CA LEU A 198 7.70 1.50 11.63
C LEU A 198 7.48 2.83 10.89
N GLU A 199 8.40 3.78 10.98
CA GLU A 199 8.32 4.99 10.17
C GLU A 199 8.52 4.68 8.68
N GLU A 200 9.46 3.79 8.31
CA GLU A 200 9.59 3.28 6.94
C GLU A 200 8.31 2.57 6.48
N ALA A 201 7.73 1.70 7.34
CA ALA A 201 6.47 1.03 7.04
C ALA A 201 5.33 2.02 6.78
N SER A 202 5.27 3.12 7.54
CA SER A 202 4.23 4.13 7.41
C SER A 202 4.27 4.92 6.10
N GLN A 203 5.42 4.99 5.45
CA GLN A 203 5.56 5.59 4.12
C GLN A 203 4.96 4.71 3.02
N LEU A 204 4.86 3.41 3.27
CA LEU A 204 4.39 2.41 2.31
C LEU A 204 2.95 1.92 2.58
N SER A 205 2.42 2.15 3.79
CA SER A 205 1.14 1.60 4.23
C SER A 205 0.28 2.65 4.94
N ALA A 206 -1.05 2.56 4.74
CA ALA A 206 -2.05 3.35 5.45
C ALA A 206 -2.56 2.67 6.75
N ASP A 207 -1.98 1.54 7.18
CA ASP A 207 -2.48 0.83 8.36
C ASP A 207 -2.25 1.63 9.66
N PRO A 208 -3.30 2.06 10.37
CA PRO A 208 -3.19 2.79 11.63
C PRO A 208 -2.53 1.98 12.75
N MET A 209 -2.43 0.63 12.62
CA MET A 209 -1.74 -0.20 13.60
C MET A 209 -0.25 0.13 13.69
N ILE A 210 0.37 0.59 12.60
CA ILE A 210 1.76 1.09 12.61
C ILE A 210 1.90 2.22 13.63
N ARG A 211 1.04 3.24 13.52
CA ARG A 211 1.04 4.39 14.44
C ARG A 211 0.67 4.00 15.88
N ASN A 212 -0.18 2.99 16.07
CA ASN A 212 -0.50 2.46 17.39
C ASN A 212 0.71 1.79 18.08
N ILE A 213 1.51 1.02 17.33
CA ILE A 213 2.73 0.42 17.90
C ILE A 213 3.76 1.50 18.21
N MET A 214 3.95 2.49 17.32
CA MET A 214 4.82 3.63 17.59
C MET A 214 4.39 4.39 18.85
N GLY A 215 3.09 4.63 19.02
CA GLY A 215 2.54 5.26 20.22
C GLY A 215 2.84 4.46 21.48
N LYS A 216 2.69 3.13 21.47
CA LYS A 216 3.08 2.25 22.58
C LYS A 216 4.58 2.30 22.87
N ASN A 217 5.42 2.35 21.85
CA ASN A 217 6.85 2.49 22.01
C ASN A 217 7.20 3.82 22.69
N TYR A 218 6.60 4.92 22.24
CA TYR A 218 6.79 6.24 22.89
C TYR A 218 6.29 6.24 24.35
N GLN A 219 5.16 5.58 24.64
CA GLN A 219 4.64 5.41 26.00
C GLN A 219 5.62 4.63 26.87
N THR A 220 6.19 3.51 26.37
CA THR A 220 7.23 2.73 27.08
C THR A 220 8.46 3.58 27.39
N MET A 221 8.84 4.49 26.48
CA MET A 221 9.93 5.46 26.67
C MET A 221 9.52 6.68 27.53
N LYS A 222 8.28 6.71 28.04
CA LYS A 222 7.70 7.86 28.78
C LYS A 222 7.64 9.16 27.98
N GLN A 223 7.68 9.08 26.66
CA GLN A 223 7.56 10.20 25.73
C GLN A 223 6.08 10.44 25.41
N TYR A 224 5.30 10.87 26.40
CA TYR A 224 3.84 10.93 26.32
C TYR A 224 3.31 11.88 25.24
N THR A 225 4.02 12.98 24.94
CA THR A 225 3.63 13.90 23.85
C THR A 225 3.69 13.24 22.47
N GLN A 226 4.75 12.47 22.21
CA GLN A 226 4.89 11.71 20.96
C GLN A 226 3.88 10.56 20.90
N ALA A 227 3.63 9.90 22.04
CA ALA A 227 2.61 8.85 22.14
C ALA A 227 1.20 9.40 21.81
N GLU A 228 0.83 10.56 22.40
CA GLU A 228 -0.43 11.27 22.12
C GLU A 228 -0.56 11.57 20.62
N SER A 229 0.47 12.15 20.00
CA SER A 229 0.49 12.46 18.58
C SER A 229 0.28 11.22 17.71
N ALA A 230 0.97 10.11 18.02
CA ALA A 230 0.86 8.87 17.27
C ALA A 230 -0.54 8.24 17.38
N PHE A 231 -1.13 8.17 18.58
CA PHE A 231 -2.47 7.62 18.80
C PHE A 231 -3.56 8.50 18.16
N LEU A 232 -3.45 9.83 18.28
CA LEU A 232 -4.37 10.76 17.61
C LEU A 232 -4.29 10.61 16.09
N LYS A 233 -3.09 10.46 15.52
CA LYS A 233 -2.91 10.24 14.10
C LYS A 233 -3.56 8.92 13.67
N ALA A 234 -3.33 7.83 14.40
CA ALA A 234 -3.97 6.55 14.14
C ALA A 234 -5.51 6.64 14.17
N SER A 235 -6.09 7.36 15.14
CA SER A 235 -7.53 7.56 15.26
C SER A 235 -8.12 8.41 14.13
N ARG A 236 -7.33 9.29 13.52
CA ARG A 236 -7.71 10.13 12.39
C ARG A 236 -7.52 9.42 11.04
N MET A 237 -6.55 8.51 10.94
CA MET A 237 -6.38 7.68 9.74
C MET A 237 -7.61 6.82 9.46
N VAL A 238 -8.16 6.15 10.47
CA VAL A 238 -9.39 5.34 10.33
C VAL A 238 -10.31 5.62 11.52
N PRO A 239 -11.13 6.67 11.45
CA PRO A 239 -11.89 7.17 12.60
C PRO A 239 -12.90 6.18 13.19
N ASN A 240 -13.38 5.21 12.41
CA ASN A 240 -14.32 4.18 12.88
C ASN A 240 -13.65 3.08 13.72
N ARG A 241 -12.31 3.02 13.80
CA ARG A 241 -11.56 2.08 14.65
C ARG A 241 -11.47 2.63 16.08
N LEU A 242 -11.96 1.88 17.04
CA LEU A 242 -12.01 2.27 18.45
C LEU A 242 -10.66 2.10 19.17
N TYR A 243 -9.83 1.18 18.71
CA TYR A 243 -8.59 0.78 19.37
C TYR A 243 -7.59 1.93 19.60
N PRO A 244 -7.35 2.87 18.65
CA PRO A 244 -6.47 4.01 18.90
C PRO A 244 -6.96 4.91 20.03
N LEU A 245 -8.28 5.15 20.15
CA LEU A 245 -8.87 5.94 21.23
C LEU A 245 -8.75 5.25 22.58
N TYR A 246 -8.91 3.91 22.61
CA TYR A 246 -8.66 3.12 23.81
C TYR A 246 -7.22 3.27 24.30
N LEU A 247 -6.24 3.16 23.40
CA LEU A 247 -4.82 3.34 23.74
C LEU A 247 -4.52 4.77 24.24
N LEU A 248 -5.15 5.76 23.62
CA LEU A 248 -5.02 7.17 24.03
C LEU A 248 -5.56 7.39 25.45
N ALA A 249 -6.74 6.85 25.75
CA ALA A 249 -7.32 6.95 27.11
C ALA A 249 -6.45 6.25 28.15
N GLN A 250 -5.90 5.07 27.81
CA GLN A 250 -4.98 4.33 28.68
C GLN A 250 -3.70 5.13 28.94
N MET A 251 -3.11 5.72 27.90
CA MET A 251 -1.90 6.55 28.00
C MET A 251 -2.12 7.81 28.86
N TYR A 252 -3.28 8.50 28.71
CA TYR A 252 -3.62 9.64 29.55
C TYR A 252 -3.78 9.26 31.02
N ASN A 253 -4.40 8.11 31.31
CA ASN A 253 -4.51 7.61 32.67
C ASN A 253 -3.14 7.31 33.28
N GLU A 254 -2.24 6.65 32.53
CA GLU A 254 -0.87 6.35 32.98
C GLU A 254 -0.03 7.60 33.20
N SER A 255 -0.19 8.61 32.34
CA SER A 255 0.51 9.89 32.46
C SER A 255 -0.08 10.86 33.49
N GLY A 256 -1.15 10.44 34.22
CA GLY A 256 -1.81 11.26 35.24
C GLY A 256 -2.73 12.36 34.68
N GLN A 257 -3.01 12.38 33.38
CA GLN A 257 -3.92 13.34 32.73
C GLN A 257 -5.38 12.86 32.83
N ILE A 258 -5.90 12.75 34.04
CA ILE A 258 -7.17 12.09 34.32
C ILE A 258 -8.37 12.72 33.58
N ASP A 259 -8.44 14.04 33.46
CA ASP A 259 -9.53 14.73 32.75
C ASP A 259 -9.54 14.37 31.26
N LYS A 260 -8.36 14.29 30.62
CA LYS A 260 -8.25 13.83 29.24
C LYS A 260 -8.58 12.34 29.10
N ALA A 261 -8.22 11.51 30.07
CA ALA A 261 -8.55 10.10 30.07
C ALA A 261 -10.08 9.89 30.11
N ILE A 262 -10.78 10.60 31.01
CA ILE A 262 -12.23 10.54 31.15
C ILE A 262 -12.94 11.04 29.89
N SER A 263 -12.52 12.18 29.33
CA SER A 263 -13.12 12.73 28.11
C SER A 263 -12.93 11.80 26.90
N THR A 264 -11.75 11.21 26.75
CA THR A 264 -11.47 10.24 25.68
C THR A 264 -12.25 8.94 25.87
N ALA A 265 -12.39 8.47 27.09
CA ALA A 265 -13.20 7.28 27.39
C ALA A 265 -14.71 7.51 27.10
N ARG A 266 -15.24 8.70 27.40
CA ARG A 266 -16.63 9.06 27.02
C ARG A 266 -16.81 9.06 25.49
N LEU A 267 -15.87 9.71 24.77
CA LEU A 267 -15.90 9.69 23.29
C LEU A 267 -15.85 8.28 22.73
N LEU A 268 -15.07 7.39 23.35
CA LEU A 268 -15.00 5.97 22.96
C LEU A 268 -16.34 5.26 23.14
N LEU A 269 -17.04 5.51 24.24
CA LEU A 269 -18.34 4.88 24.55
C LEU A 269 -19.47 5.41 23.65
N GLU A 270 -19.40 6.65 23.21
CA GLU A 270 -20.38 7.26 22.31
C GLU A 270 -20.22 6.80 20.86
N LYS A 271 -19.03 6.33 20.49
CA LYS A 271 -18.74 5.89 19.12
C LYS A 271 -19.31 4.51 18.83
N ALA A 272 -20.18 4.43 17.83
CA ALA A 272 -20.70 3.13 17.35
C ALA A 272 -19.56 2.34 16.64
N PRO A 273 -19.36 1.05 16.96
CA PRO A 273 -18.41 0.23 16.22
C PRO A 273 -18.90 -0.01 14.78
N LYS A 274 -17.95 -0.07 13.81
CA LYS A 274 -18.27 -0.36 12.40
C LYS A 274 -18.96 -1.73 12.22
N VAL A 275 -18.57 -2.70 13.06
CA VAL A 275 -19.20 -4.03 13.11
C VAL A 275 -19.66 -4.25 14.54
N PRO A 276 -20.97 -4.47 14.78
CA PRO A 276 -21.45 -4.84 16.11
C PRO A 276 -20.79 -6.13 16.56
N SER A 277 -20.14 -6.12 17.71
CA SER A 277 -19.69 -7.37 18.34
C SER A 277 -20.92 -8.13 18.81
N SER A 278 -21.11 -9.34 18.32
CA SER A 278 -22.11 -10.30 18.82
C SER A 278 -21.78 -10.74 20.23
#